data_679feb895f63e756571484bea19f1cd5
#
_entry.id   679feb895f63e756571484bea19f1cd5
#
_cell.length_a   1.000
_cell.length_b   1.000
_cell.length_c   1.000
_cell.angle_alpha   90.00
_cell.angle_beta   90.00
_cell.angle_gamma   90.00
#
_symmetry.space_group_name_H-M   'P 1'
#
loop_
_entity.id
_entity.type
_entity.pdbx_description
1 polymer ?
#
loop_
_entity_poly.entity_id
_entity_poly.type
_entity_poly.pdbx_seq_one_letter_code
_entity_poly.pdbx_strand_id
1 'polypeptide(L)'
;MATILVIDDEPGIRDLLDTLLSRKGYDVVLADSGQNGLEVFRRARPDVIVLDLKMPGMNGVTVLQQIRSLNPTQPVIVLTGAATPESEQQVRALGVTEYVEKEFSLHLLGDALKRVLFQNLS
;
A
#
# COMPACT_ATOMS: atom_id res chain seq x y z
N MET A 1 2.47 -5.50 -17.21
CA MET A 1 1.42 -4.97 -16.32
C MET A 1 2.03 -4.50 -15.01
N ALA A 2 1.48 -3.46 -14.43
CA ALA A 2 1.97 -3.00 -13.14
C ALA A 2 1.69 -4.02 -12.04
N THR A 3 2.64 -4.20 -11.14
CA THR A 3 2.54 -5.10 -10.00
C THR A 3 2.22 -4.29 -8.75
N ILE A 4 1.16 -4.67 -8.06
CA ILE A 4 0.69 -4.01 -6.84
C ILE A 4 0.84 -5.00 -5.68
N LEU A 5 1.58 -4.59 -4.65
CA LEU A 5 1.66 -5.35 -3.40
C LEU A 5 0.66 -4.76 -2.41
N VAL A 6 -0.27 -5.57 -1.93
CA VAL A 6 -1.24 -5.17 -0.91
C VAL A 6 -0.81 -5.79 0.43
N ILE A 7 -0.56 -4.94 1.42
CA ILE A 7 -0.20 -5.36 2.79
C ILE A 7 -1.34 -4.96 3.71
N ASP A 8 -2.14 -5.91 4.14
CA ASP A 8 -3.31 -5.69 4.98
C ASP A 8 -3.63 -6.98 5.73
N ASP A 9 -3.90 -6.87 7.03
CA ASP A 9 -4.21 -8.04 7.86
C ASP A 9 -5.67 -8.51 7.74
N GLU A 10 -6.54 -7.71 7.13
CA GLU A 10 -7.96 -8.06 6.96
C GLU A 10 -8.17 -8.90 5.70
N PRO A 11 -8.56 -10.19 5.83
CA PRO A 11 -8.73 -11.04 4.65
C PRO A 11 -9.81 -10.52 3.68
N GLY A 12 -10.89 -9.94 4.21
CA GLY A 12 -11.94 -9.39 3.35
C GLY A 12 -11.46 -8.25 2.48
N ILE A 13 -10.59 -7.38 3.01
CA ILE A 13 -10.01 -6.27 2.25
C ILE A 13 -9.02 -6.81 1.21
N ARG A 14 -8.16 -7.75 1.60
CA ARG A 14 -7.22 -8.36 0.65
C ARG A 14 -7.95 -8.99 -0.52
N ASP A 15 -8.98 -9.80 -0.25
CA ASP A 15 -9.75 -10.48 -1.29
C ASP A 15 -10.45 -9.49 -2.20
N LEU A 16 -11.04 -8.44 -1.62
CA LEU A 16 -11.72 -7.41 -2.38
C LEU A 16 -10.76 -6.67 -3.30
N LEU A 17 -9.62 -6.24 -2.79
CA LEU A 17 -8.63 -5.53 -3.58
C LEU A 17 -8.03 -6.43 -4.65
N ASP A 18 -7.75 -7.69 -4.33
CA ASP A 18 -7.26 -8.65 -5.31
C ASP A 18 -8.24 -8.77 -6.49
N THR A 19 -9.51 -8.98 -6.19
CA THR A 19 -10.54 -9.10 -7.22
C THR A 19 -10.64 -7.85 -8.09
N LEU A 20 -10.73 -6.68 -7.45
CA LEU A 20 -10.95 -5.42 -8.17
C LEU A 20 -9.74 -5.02 -8.99
N LEU A 21 -8.55 -5.13 -8.41
CA LEU A 21 -7.33 -4.71 -9.10
C LEU A 21 -6.94 -5.67 -10.21
N SER A 22 -7.15 -6.97 -9.99
CA SER A 22 -6.91 -7.97 -11.04
C SER A 22 -7.83 -7.74 -12.24
N ARG A 23 -9.09 -7.37 -12.00
CA ARG A 23 -10.04 -7.05 -13.08
C ARG A 23 -9.60 -5.84 -13.91
N LYS A 24 -8.86 -4.92 -13.30
CA LYS A 24 -8.32 -3.74 -13.99
C LYS A 24 -7.04 -4.05 -14.75
N GLY A 25 -6.54 -5.28 -14.67
CA GLY A 25 -5.37 -5.72 -15.40
C GLY A 25 -4.06 -5.63 -14.63
N TYR A 26 -4.09 -5.30 -13.34
CA TYR A 26 -2.88 -5.27 -12.52
C TYR A 26 -2.52 -6.67 -12.03
N ASP A 27 -1.22 -6.92 -11.88
CA ASP A 27 -0.73 -8.10 -11.18
C ASP A 27 -0.74 -7.80 -9.69
N VAL A 28 -1.45 -8.60 -8.90
CA VAL A 28 -1.64 -8.34 -7.47
C VAL A 28 -0.92 -9.40 -6.65
N VAL A 29 -0.12 -8.95 -5.70
CA VAL A 29 0.54 -9.81 -4.72
C VAL A 29 0.04 -9.39 -3.34
N LEU A 30 -0.29 -10.36 -2.50
CA LEU A 30 -0.91 -10.11 -1.20
C LEU A 30 0.03 -10.48 -0.06
N ALA A 31 -0.02 -9.70 1.01
CA ALA A 31 0.66 -10.02 2.26
C ALA A 31 -0.28 -9.72 3.43
N ASP A 32 -0.27 -10.59 4.42
CA ASP A 32 -1.21 -10.55 5.54
C ASP A 32 -0.64 -9.90 6.81
N SER A 33 0.62 -9.49 6.76
CA SER A 33 1.29 -8.87 7.90
C SER A 33 2.43 -7.97 7.41
N GLY A 34 2.91 -7.12 8.29
CA GLY A 34 4.07 -6.29 7.99
C GLY A 34 5.32 -7.09 7.66
N GLN A 35 5.60 -8.13 8.43
CA GLN A 35 6.77 -8.96 8.21
C GLN A 35 6.69 -9.69 6.87
N ASN A 36 5.54 -10.30 6.57
CA ASN A 36 5.33 -10.95 5.29
C ASN A 36 5.38 -9.94 4.14
N GLY A 37 4.83 -8.76 4.35
CA GLY A 37 4.89 -7.69 3.37
C GLY A 37 6.31 -7.30 3.00
N LEU A 38 7.21 -7.21 3.97
CA LEU A 38 8.62 -6.89 3.72
C LEU A 38 9.32 -8.01 2.93
N GLU A 39 9.03 -9.26 3.26
CA GLU A 39 9.60 -10.39 2.51
C GLU A 39 9.13 -10.39 1.06
N VAL A 40 7.84 -10.20 0.84
CA VAL A 40 7.26 -10.14 -0.51
C VAL A 40 7.80 -8.93 -1.27
N PHE A 41 7.92 -7.79 -0.62
CA PHE A 41 8.48 -6.58 -1.23
C PHE A 41 9.88 -6.82 -1.81
N ARG A 42 10.73 -7.52 -1.07
CA ARG A 42 12.10 -7.80 -1.52
C ARG A 42 12.13 -8.70 -2.76
N ARG A 43 11.16 -9.62 -2.89
CA ARG A 43 11.12 -10.57 -4.01
C ARG A 43 10.36 -10.03 -5.21
N ALA A 44 9.22 -9.40 -4.97
CA ALA A 44 8.28 -9.03 -6.03
C ALA A 44 8.64 -7.73 -6.73
N ARG A 45 9.36 -6.82 -6.07
CA ARG A 45 9.71 -5.49 -6.60
C ARG A 45 8.48 -4.80 -7.18
N PRO A 46 7.46 -4.51 -6.37
CA PRO A 46 6.20 -3.97 -6.89
C PRO A 46 6.38 -2.55 -7.42
N ASP A 47 5.52 -2.19 -8.37
CA ASP A 47 5.46 -0.83 -8.88
C ASP A 47 4.83 0.12 -7.88
N VAL A 48 3.90 -0.38 -7.06
CA VAL A 48 3.28 0.38 -5.98
C VAL A 48 2.88 -0.57 -4.85
N ILE A 49 2.91 -0.05 -3.63
CA ILE A 49 2.47 -0.78 -2.44
C ILE A 49 1.22 -0.09 -1.90
N VAL A 50 0.19 -0.89 -1.60
CA VAL A 50 -0.97 -0.43 -0.84
C VAL A 50 -0.81 -0.98 0.58
N LEU A 51 -0.69 -0.10 1.55
CA LEU A 51 -0.27 -0.44 2.91
C LEU A 51 -1.31 0.01 3.94
N ASP A 52 -1.77 -0.93 4.76
CA ASP A 52 -2.56 -0.63 5.95
C ASP A 52 -1.64 -0.25 7.10
N LEU A 53 -2.02 0.77 7.87
CA LEU A 53 -1.21 1.21 9.01
C LEU A 53 -1.47 0.40 10.28
N LYS A 54 -2.70 -0.07 10.46
CA LYS A 54 -3.08 -0.74 11.72
C LYS A 54 -3.09 -2.25 11.54
N MET A 55 -2.00 -2.88 11.94
CA MET A 55 -1.85 -4.33 11.86
C MET A 55 -1.29 -4.85 13.19
N PRO A 56 -1.69 -6.08 13.62
CA PRO A 56 -1.07 -6.71 14.79
C PRO A 56 0.42 -6.95 14.57
N GLY A 57 1.19 -6.86 15.63
CA GLY A 57 2.64 -7.06 15.56
C GLY A 57 3.35 -5.83 15.00
N MET A 58 3.94 -5.95 13.84
CA MET A 58 4.62 -4.82 13.20
C MET A 58 3.60 -3.89 12.56
N ASN A 59 3.50 -2.64 13.03
CA ASN A 59 2.54 -1.68 12.48
C ASN A 59 3.02 -1.12 11.13
N GLY A 60 2.07 -0.50 10.40
CA GLY A 60 2.36 -0.02 9.05
C GLY A 60 3.39 1.09 8.98
N VAL A 61 3.51 1.94 10.00
CA VAL A 61 4.56 2.98 10.01
C VAL A 61 5.94 2.34 10.05
N THR A 62 6.11 1.30 10.87
CA THR A 62 7.38 0.56 10.94
C THR A 62 7.69 -0.11 9.59
N VAL A 63 6.68 -0.71 8.96
CA VAL A 63 6.84 -1.30 7.62
C VAL A 63 7.31 -0.25 6.63
N LEU A 64 6.67 0.91 6.63
CA LEU A 64 7.03 2.01 5.73
C LEU A 64 8.45 2.50 5.98
N GLN A 65 8.87 2.62 7.24
CA GLN A 65 10.24 3.01 7.57
C GLN A 65 11.25 2.03 6.97
N GLN A 66 10.98 0.74 7.05
CA GLN A 66 11.87 -0.27 6.50
C GLN A 66 11.87 -0.27 4.97
N ILE A 67 10.70 -0.07 4.36
CA ILE A 67 10.63 0.09 2.90
C ILE A 67 11.49 1.27 2.45
N ARG A 68 11.40 2.39 3.14
CA ARG A 68 12.19 3.58 2.82
C ARG A 68 13.69 3.38 3.00
N SER A 69 14.10 2.57 3.96
CA SER A 69 15.51 2.18 4.10
C SER A 69 16.00 1.38 2.90
N LEU A 70 15.15 0.52 2.36
CA LEU A 70 15.51 -0.36 1.25
C LEU A 70 15.35 0.33 -0.11
N ASN A 71 14.34 1.18 -0.25
CA ASN A 71 14.08 1.91 -1.49
C ASN A 71 13.42 3.26 -1.15
N PRO A 72 14.20 4.35 -1.14
CA PRO A 72 13.68 5.67 -0.78
C PRO A 72 12.61 6.22 -1.72
N THR A 73 12.52 5.70 -2.94
CA THR A 73 11.59 6.21 -3.96
C THR A 73 10.42 5.28 -4.26
N GLN A 74 10.30 4.16 -3.52
CA GLN A 74 9.20 3.23 -3.73
C GLN A 74 7.84 3.92 -3.56
N PRO A 75 6.97 3.91 -4.57
CA PRO A 75 5.62 4.46 -4.41
C PRO A 75 4.80 3.65 -3.40
N VAL A 76 4.20 4.35 -2.45
CA VAL A 76 3.36 3.75 -1.41
C VAL A 76 2.08 4.55 -1.27
N ILE A 77 0.96 3.85 -1.33
CA ILE A 77 -0.35 4.38 -1.01
C ILE A 77 -0.76 3.81 0.35
N VAL A 78 -1.05 4.67 1.31
CA VAL A 78 -1.59 4.22 2.59
C VAL A 78 -3.10 4.13 2.48
N LEU A 79 -3.64 2.95 2.85
CA LEU A 79 -5.07 2.71 2.89
C LEU A 79 -5.42 2.23 4.29
N THR A 80 -6.03 3.07 5.10
CA THR A 80 -6.25 2.76 6.52
C THR A 80 -7.62 3.16 7.01
N GLY A 81 -8.20 2.32 7.89
CA GLY A 81 -9.43 2.64 8.62
C GLY A 81 -9.17 3.32 9.96
N ALA A 82 -7.90 3.50 10.33
CA ALA A 82 -7.51 4.06 11.62
C ALA A 82 -6.71 5.35 11.44
N ALA A 83 -7.17 6.22 10.55
CA ALA A 83 -6.49 7.49 10.26
C ALA A 83 -6.53 8.42 11.47
N THR A 84 -5.38 8.94 11.87
CA THR A 84 -5.25 10.01 12.86
C THR A 84 -4.34 11.10 12.32
N PRO A 85 -4.45 12.35 12.81
CA PRO A 85 -3.53 13.39 12.36
C PRO A 85 -2.05 13.02 12.60
N GLU A 86 -1.75 12.36 13.71
CA GLU A 86 -0.39 11.93 14.03
C GLU A 86 0.12 10.90 13.05
N SER A 87 -0.68 9.88 12.74
CA SER A 87 -0.26 8.83 11.82
C SER A 87 -0.11 9.38 10.40
N GLU A 88 -1.00 10.29 9.99
CA GLU A 88 -0.89 10.93 8.68
C GLU A 88 0.40 11.74 8.58
N GLN A 89 0.75 12.53 9.60
CA GLN A 89 2.00 13.30 9.60
C GLN A 89 3.22 12.38 9.52
N GLN A 90 3.21 11.27 10.25
CA GLN A 90 4.33 10.32 10.24
C GLN A 90 4.55 9.74 8.86
N VAL A 91 3.50 9.30 8.19
CA VAL A 91 3.66 8.65 6.88
C VAL A 91 3.96 9.66 5.80
N ARG A 92 3.41 10.86 5.88
CA ARG A 92 3.76 11.91 4.91
C ARG A 92 5.21 12.35 5.04
N ALA A 93 5.74 12.37 6.27
CA ALA A 93 7.17 12.64 6.49
C ALA A 93 8.06 11.55 5.89
N LEU A 94 7.55 10.33 5.75
CA LEU A 94 8.25 9.22 5.12
C LEU A 94 8.03 9.16 3.59
N GLY A 95 7.41 10.18 3.02
CA GLY A 95 7.27 10.30 1.57
C GLY A 95 6.18 9.42 0.97
N VAL A 96 5.10 9.15 1.72
CA VAL A 96 3.98 8.40 1.16
C VAL A 96 3.35 9.19 0.00
N THR A 97 3.01 8.48 -1.07
CA THR A 97 2.53 9.12 -2.30
C THR A 97 1.08 9.56 -2.17
N GLU A 98 0.24 8.72 -1.58
CA GLU A 98 -1.18 9.00 -1.38
C GLU A 98 -1.63 8.42 -0.04
N TYR A 99 -2.65 9.03 0.56
CA TYR A 99 -3.22 8.63 1.85
C TYR A 99 -4.73 8.54 1.68
N VAL A 100 -5.29 7.35 1.84
CA VAL A 100 -6.71 7.09 1.58
C VAL A 100 -7.33 6.40 2.80
N GLU A 101 -8.49 6.88 3.24
CA GLU A 101 -9.26 6.25 4.30
C GLU A 101 -10.13 5.13 3.74
N LYS A 102 -10.15 3.98 4.42
CA LYS A 102 -10.83 2.76 3.94
C LYS A 102 -12.33 2.96 3.67
N GLU A 103 -13.00 3.81 4.44
CA GLU A 103 -14.46 3.96 4.34
C GLU A 103 -14.92 4.56 3.01
N PHE A 104 -14.06 5.30 2.33
CA PHE A 104 -14.40 5.97 1.07
C PHE A 104 -13.66 5.38 -0.12
N SER A 105 -13.23 4.16 -0.02
CA SER A 105 -11.92 3.84 -0.49
C SER A 105 -11.81 3.31 -1.90
N LEU A 106 -12.78 2.55 -2.43
CA LEU A 106 -12.46 1.81 -3.66
C LEU A 106 -12.31 2.72 -4.86
N HIS A 107 -13.19 3.70 -4.97
CA HIS A 107 -13.10 4.69 -6.05
C HIS A 107 -11.87 5.58 -5.88
N LEU A 108 -11.64 6.06 -4.66
CA LEU A 108 -10.49 6.91 -4.35
C LEU A 108 -9.17 6.15 -4.51
N LEU A 109 -9.15 4.89 -4.14
CA LEU A 109 -7.96 4.06 -4.34
C LEU A 109 -7.67 3.87 -5.83
N GLY A 110 -8.68 3.62 -6.64
CA GLY A 110 -8.52 3.51 -8.09
C GLY A 110 -7.92 4.76 -8.69
N ASP A 111 -8.41 5.93 -8.28
CA ASP A 111 -7.87 7.21 -8.75
C ASP A 111 -6.44 7.42 -8.28
N ALA A 112 -6.14 7.10 -7.01
CA ALA A 112 -4.79 7.21 -6.46
C ALA A 112 -3.81 6.32 -7.22
N LEU A 113 -4.20 5.08 -7.53
CA LEU A 113 -3.37 4.17 -8.29
C LEU A 113 -3.07 4.71 -9.69
N LYS A 114 -4.07 5.26 -10.35
CA LYS A 114 -3.86 5.88 -11.67
C LYS A 114 -2.86 7.02 -11.58
N ARG A 115 -2.99 7.91 -10.61
CA ARG A 115 -2.06 9.02 -10.44
C ARG A 115 -0.63 8.55 -10.23
N VAL A 116 -0.44 7.59 -9.31
CA VAL A 116 0.88 7.08 -8.98
C VAL A 116 1.52 6.37 -10.16
N LEU A 117 0.78 5.51 -10.83
CA LEU A 117 1.31 4.72 -11.94
C LEU A 117 1.59 5.57 -13.17
N PHE A 118 0.73 6.54 -13.47
CA PHE A 118 0.99 7.46 -14.59
C PHE A 118 2.19 8.35 -14.34
N GLN A 119 2.40 8.82 -13.12
CA GLN A 119 3.58 9.62 -12.78
C GLN A 119 4.87 8.83 -12.99
N ASN A 120 4.84 7.52 -12.71
CA ASN A 120 6.02 6.67 -12.86
C ASN A 120 6.29 6.27 -14.30
N LEU A 121 5.33 6.44 -15.19
CA LEU A 121 5.47 6.13 -16.61
C LEU A 121 5.98 7.32 -17.42
N SER A 122 5.92 8.50 -16.85
CA SER A 122 6.39 9.71 -17.54
C SER A 122 7.87 10.02 -17.23
#